data_b20638ad27e7d2f255a5ca8c0cf760c4
#
_entry.id   b20638ad27e7d2f255a5ca8c0cf760c4
#
_cell.length_a   1.000
_cell.length_b   1.000
_cell.length_c   1.000
_cell.angle_alpha   90.00
_cell.angle_beta   90.00
_cell.angle_gamma   90.00
#
_symmetry.space_group_name_H-M   'P 1'
#
loop_
_entity.id
_entity.type
_entity.pdbx_description
1 polymer ?
#
loop_
_entity_poly.entity_id
_entity_poly.type
_entity_poly.pdbx_seq_one_letter_code
_entity_poly.pdbx_strand_id
1 'polypeptide(L)'
;MDELHRRLLRVGFAAGDDLGLALAGGYALSAHNLLSRPSRDIDFATATAVPLPVVAARLAEAYMAEGFGCRIIEAGSRMARLLVSGVGVECEVDLLKEAIGPPATLSVGPVVAFEDAVGLKVRALHDRAAHRDYIDIQAASQHLGWRELETLGARHTVAFSLGELADRLGAIDELDDETFVSYGLTDAHISELIAWSARWEADIRRRLANGETGPTGIPDDGWDTYLDLA
;
A
#
# COMPACT_ATOMS: atom_id res chain seq x y z
N MET A 1 15.00 8.13 -1.97
CA MET A 1 15.16 6.84 -2.70
C MET A 1 16.63 6.64 -3.02
N ASP A 2 17.19 5.50 -2.66
CA ASP A 2 18.60 5.16 -2.95
C ASP A 2 18.82 4.74 -4.42
N GLU A 3 20.08 4.51 -4.79
CA GLU A 3 20.46 4.20 -6.18
C GLU A 3 20.03 2.80 -6.62
N LEU A 4 20.04 1.81 -5.70
CA LEU A 4 19.56 0.47 -6.00
C LEU A 4 18.07 0.50 -6.39
N HIS A 5 17.23 1.11 -5.54
CA HIS A 5 15.80 1.21 -5.80
C HIS A 5 15.50 1.96 -7.09
N ARG A 6 16.24 3.04 -7.42
CA ARG A 6 16.09 3.73 -8.71
C ARG A 6 16.40 2.83 -9.92
N ARG A 7 17.44 2.00 -9.81
CA ARG A 7 17.76 1.05 -10.87
C ARG A 7 16.70 -0.02 -11.01
N LEU A 8 16.26 -0.61 -9.89
CA LEU A 8 15.22 -1.65 -9.90
C LEU A 8 13.91 -1.11 -10.47
N LEU A 9 13.49 0.11 -10.11
CA LEU A 9 12.30 0.73 -10.70
C LEU A 9 12.41 0.92 -12.20
N ARG A 10 13.56 1.40 -12.68
CA ARG A 10 13.79 1.59 -14.12
C ARG A 10 13.66 0.27 -14.88
N VAL A 11 14.27 -0.80 -14.37
CA VAL A 11 14.17 -2.14 -14.97
C VAL A 11 12.74 -2.65 -14.91
N GLY A 12 12.07 -2.53 -13.76
CA GLY A 12 10.70 -2.96 -13.58
C GLY A 12 9.71 -2.26 -14.53
N PHE A 13 9.82 -0.93 -14.66
CA PHE A 13 8.98 -0.18 -15.60
C PHE A 13 9.25 -0.57 -17.05
N ALA A 14 10.51 -0.70 -17.45
CA ALA A 14 10.86 -1.12 -18.82
C ALA A 14 10.36 -2.53 -19.14
N ALA A 15 10.47 -3.45 -18.20
CA ALA A 15 9.98 -4.83 -18.37
C ALA A 15 8.46 -4.94 -18.33
N GLY A 16 7.78 -4.03 -17.63
CA GLY A 16 6.33 -4.04 -17.41
C GLY A 16 5.56 -2.95 -18.14
N ASP A 17 6.13 -2.32 -19.18
CA ASP A 17 5.50 -1.20 -19.90
C ASP A 17 4.12 -1.59 -20.50
N ASP A 18 4.04 -2.77 -21.13
CA ASP A 18 2.80 -3.33 -21.67
C ASP A 18 1.90 -4.03 -20.63
N LEU A 19 2.35 -4.11 -19.38
CA LEU A 19 1.62 -4.73 -18.27
C LEU A 19 0.96 -3.70 -17.35
N GLY A 20 1.11 -2.41 -17.63
CA GLY A 20 0.56 -1.32 -16.81
C GLY A 20 1.10 -1.32 -15.37
N LEU A 21 2.37 -1.67 -15.17
CA LEU A 21 2.98 -1.61 -13.84
C LEU A 21 3.07 -0.17 -13.36
N ALA A 22 2.58 0.07 -12.16
CA ALA A 22 2.69 1.36 -11.47
C ALA A 22 3.35 1.19 -10.11
N LEU A 23 4.19 2.15 -9.71
CA LEU A 23 4.78 2.21 -8.38
C LEU A 23 3.68 2.35 -7.33
N ALA A 24 3.68 1.49 -6.34
CA ALA A 24 2.69 1.42 -5.27
C ALA A 24 3.34 1.63 -3.88
N GLY A 25 2.64 1.24 -2.84
CA GLY A 25 3.14 1.18 -1.48
C GLY A 25 3.67 2.50 -0.93
N GLY A 26 4.70 2.43 -0.09
CA GLY A 26 5.27 3.61 0.56
C GLY A 26 5.92 4.60 -0.42
N TYR A 27 6.50 4.10 -1.50
CA TYR A 27 7.09 4.96 -2.52
C TYR A 27 6.05 5.72 -3.34
N ALA A 28 4.85 5.16 -3.58
CA ALA A 28 3.76 5.89 -4.22
C ALA A 28 3.31 7.06 -3.35
N LEU A 29 3.11 6.86 -2.04
CA LEU A 29 2.76 7.94 -1.13
C LEU A 29 3.85 9.02 -1.06
N SER A 30 5.13 8.62 -1.08
CA SER A 30 6.25 9.57 -1.12
C SER A 30 6.28 10.36 -2.44
N ALA A 31 5.98 9.72 -3.58
CA ALA A 31 5.91 10.39 -4.88
C ALA A 31 4.76 11.40 -4.95
N HIS A 32 3.68 11.16 -4.21
CA HIS A 32 2.57 12.11 -4.00
C HIS A 32 2.83 13.15 -2.90
N ASN A 33 4.05 13.21 -2.34
CA ASN A 33 4.45 14.12 -1.26
C ASN A 33 3.70 13.91 0.08
N LEU A 34 3.14 12.74 0.31
CA LEU A 34 2.47 12.40 1.58
C LEU A 34 3.44 11.92 2.66
N LEU A 35 4.55 11.29 2.27
CA LEU A 35 5.51 10.69 3.20
C LEU A 35 6.92 11.19 2.98
N SER A 36 7.64 11.43 4.08
CA SER A 36 9.07 11.70 4.05
C SER A 36 9.92 10.50 4.51
N ARG A 37 9.31 9.45 5.09
CA ARG A 37 10.05 8.26 5.51
C ARG A 37 10.52 7.43 4.32
N PRO A 38 11.71 6.81 4.39
CA PRO A 38 12.16 5.89 3.37
C PRO A 38 11.28 4.63 3.34
N SER A 39 11.01 4.09 2.14
CA SER A 39 10.53 2.73 1.98
C SER A 39 11.71 1.77 1.90
N ARG A 40 11.54 0.56 2.41
CA ARG A 40 12.57 -0.50 2.40
C ARG A 40 12.42 -1.42 1.21
N ASP A 41 11.21 -1.49 0.67
CA ASP A 41 10.76 -2.43 -0.35
C ASP A 41 10.24 -1.65 -1.56
N ILE A 42 10.18 -2.29 -2.71
CA ILE A 42 9.52 -1.76 -3.90
C ILE A 42 8.20 -2.51 -4.08
N ASP A 43 7.11 -1.77 -4.13
CA ASP A 43 5.80 -2.31 -4.47
C ASP A 43 5.42 -1.86 -5.88
N PHE A 44 5.05 -2.78 -6.75
CA PHE A 44 4.35 -2.51 -8.00
C PHE A 44 2.90 -2.99 -7.92
N ALA A 45 1.99 -2.22 -8.46
CA ALA A 45 0.61 -2.65 -8.67
C ALA A 45 0.29 -2.70 -10.16
N THR A 46 -0.61 -3.59 -10.54
CA THR A 46 -1.10 -3.72 -11.91
C THR A 46 -2.52 -4.27 -11.93
N ALA A 47 -3.31 -3.79 -12.89
CA ALA A 47 -4.64 -4.32 -13.23
C ALA A 47 -4.60 -5.29 -14.43
N THR A 48 -3.42 -5.64 -14.95
CA THR A 48 -3.29 -6.49 -16.13
C THR A 48 -4.04 -7.84 -15.99
N ALA A 49 -4.63 -8.33 -17.06
CA ALA A 49 -5.21 -9.67 -17.12
C ALA A 49 -4.14 -10.79 -17.12
N VAL A 50 -2.87 -10.45 -17.36
CA VAL A 50 -1.76 -11.43 -17.36
C VAL A 50 -1.61 -11.99 -15.94
N PRO A 51 -1.49 -13.33 -15.76
CA PRO A 51 -1.28 -13.92 -14.44
C PRO A 51 0.00 -13.43 -13.77
N LEU A 52 -0.07 -13.05 -12.48
CA LEU A 52 1.10 -12.54 -11.75
C LEU A 52 2.34 -13.46 -11.78
N PRO A 53 2.23 -14.79 -11.74
CA PRO A 53 3.41 -15.65 -11.92
C PRO A 53 4.16 -15.40 -13.23
N VAL A 54 3.46 -15.06 -14.30
CA VAL A 54 4.06 -14.73 -15.61
C VAL A 54 4.74 -13.35 -15.54
N VAL A 55 4.08 -12.38 -14.90
CA VAL A 55 4.66 -11.05 -14.68
C VAL A 55 5.92 -11.15 -13.82
N ALA A 56 5.88 -11.93 -12.73
CA ALA A 56 7.02 -12.15 -11.84
C ALA A 56 8.22 -12.80 -12.57
N ALA A 57 7.96 -13.82 -13.40
CA ALA A 57 9.00 -14.47 -14.19
C ALA A 57 9.66 -13.47 -15.15
N ARG A 58 8.87 -12.66 -15.86
CA ARG A 58 9.37 -11.62 -16.77
C ARG A 58 10.23 -10.57 -16.05
N LEU A 59 9.80 -10.11 -14.88
CA LEU A 59 10.60 -9.17 -14.08
C LEU A 59 11.90 -9.81 -13.57
N ALA A 60 11.85 -11.07 -13.12
CA ALA A 60 13.04 -11.79 -12.68
C ALA A 60 14.07 -11.91 -13.80
N GLU A 61 13.65 -12.26 -15.01
CA GLU A 61 14.51 -12.32 -16.21
C GLU A 61 15.13 -10.95 -16.51
N ALA A 62 14.34 -9.88 -16.45
CA ALA A 62 14.81 -8.52 -16.68
C ALA A 62 15.86 -8.08 -15.65
N TYR A 63 15.62 -8.35 -14.36
CA TYR A 63 16.60 -8.05 -13.30
C TYR A 63 17.91 -8.86 -13.50
N MET A 64 17.81 -10.14 -13.84
CA MET A 64 18.98 -10.97 -14.12
C MET A 64 19.75 -10.49 -15.35
N ALA A 65 19.08 -10.03 -16.39
CA ALA A 65 19.71 -9.47 -17.59
C ALA A 65 20.51 -8.18 -17.28
N GLU A 66 20.09 -7.41 -16.26
CA GLU A 66 20.79 -6.21 -15.76
C GLU A 66 21.89 -6.52 -14.73
N GLY A 67 22.20 -7.80 -14.52
CA GLY A 67 23.28 -8.26 -13.65
C GLY A 67 22.91 -8.37 -12.16
N PHE A 68 21.63 -8.32 -11.80
CA PHE A 68 21.18 -8.61 -10.46
C PHE A 68 20.98 -10.11 -10.23
N GLY A 69 21.19 -10.57 -9.01
CA GLY A 69 20.60 -11.84 -8.58
C GLY A 69 19.10 -11.65 -8.38
N CYS A 70 18.29 -12.62 -8.80
CA CYS A 70 16.85 -12.54 -8.58
C CYS A 70 16.27 -13.92 -8.25
N ARG A 71 15.43 -14.00 -7.20
CA ARG A 71 14.68 -15.20 -6.84
C ARG A 71 13.22 -14.83 -6.65
N ILE A 72 12.32 -15.61 -7.24
CA ILE A 72 10.89 -15.52 -6.93
C ILE A 72 10.68 -16.28 -5.62
N ILE A 73 10.24 -15.58 -4.59
CA ILE A 73 9.97 -16.12 -3.25
C ILE A 73 8.54 -16.69 -3.21
N GLU A 74 7.60 -15.95 -3.80
CA GLU A 74 6.19 -16.31 -3.87
C GLU A 74 5.61 -15.81 -5.19
N ALA A 75 4.66 -16.56 -5.75
CA ALA A 75 3.93 -16.15 -6.96
C ALA A 75 2.51 -16.71 -6.93
N GLY A 76 1.62 -16.01 -6.26
CA GLY A 76 0.18 -16.25 -6.22
C GLY A 76 -0.59 -15.50 -7.30
N SER A 77 -1.92 -15.67 -7.29
CA SER A 77 -2.81 -14.96 -8.25
C SER A 77 -2.91 -13.45 -7.98
N ARG A 78 -2.74 -13.03 -6.73
CA ARG A 78 -2.96 -11.65 -6.28
C ARG A 78 -1.69 -10.94 -5.81
N MET A 79 -0.68 -11.71 -5.40
CA MET A 79 0.59 -11.20 -4.94
C MET A 79 1.72 -12.10 -5.40
N ALA A 80 2.82 -11.50 -5.82
CA ALA A 80 4.08 -12.19 -6.02
C ALA A 80 5.20 -11.37 -5.37
N ARG A 81 6.21 -12.06 -4.84
CA ARG A 81 7.37 -11.46 -4.18
C ARG A 81 8.65 -11.96 -4.81
N LEU A 82 9.50 -11.04 -5.21
CA LEU A 82 10.85 -11.31 -5.66
C LEU A 82 11.85 -10.77 -4.63
N LEU A 83 12.94 -11.50 -4.43
CA LEU A 83 14.11 -10.98 -3.72
C LEU A 83 15.19 -10.69 -4.76
N VAL A 84 15.53 -9.41 -4.89
CA VAL A 84 16.54 -8.95 -5.85
C VAL A 84 17.80 -8.57 -5.09
N SER A 85 18.94 -9.16 -5.48
CA SER A 85 20.22 -8.94 -4.83
C SER A 85 21.20 -8.24 -5.76
N GLY A 86 21.84 -7.20 -5.22
CA GLY A 86 23.00 -6.52 -5.82
C GLY A 86 24.28 -6.79 -5.01
N VAL A 87 25.30 -5.99 -5.22
CA VAL A 87 26.56 -6.13 -4.46
C VAL A 87 26.35 -5.70 -3.01
N GLY A 88 26.19 -6.71 -2.12
CA GLY A 88 26.07 -6.50 -0.67
C GLY A 88 24.73 -5.96 -0.18
N VAL A 89 23.70 -5.90 -1.03
CA VAL A 89 22.38 -5.38 -0.69
C VAL A 89 21.28 -6.24 -1.32
N GLU A 90 20.21 -6.45 -0.59
CA GLU A 90 18.99 -7.12 -1.07
C GLU A 90 17.80 -6.18 -0.97
N CYS A 91 16.84 -6.32 -1.88
CA CYS A 91 15.58 -5.60 -1.89
C CYS A 91 14.44 -6.56 -2.21
N GLU A 92 13.37 -6.52 -1.42
CA GLU A 92 12.11 -7.15 -1.77
C GLU A 92 11.39 -6.31 -2.83
N VAL A 93 10.87 -6.99 -3.86
CA VAL A 93 10.05 -6.39 -4.91
C VAL A 93 8.72 -7.13 -4.91
N ASP A 94 7.67 -6.45 -4.49
CA ASP A 94 6.32 -6.98 -4.46
C ASP A 94 5.54 -6.58 -5.70
N LEU A 95 4.81 -7.54 -6.26
CA LEU A 95 3.85 -7.35 -7.34
C LEU A 95 2.46 -7.60 -6.80
N LEU A 96 1.58 -6.63 -6.93
CA LEU A 96 0.22 -6.68 -6.44
C LEU A 96 -0.75 -6.56 -7.61
N LYS A 97 -1.69 -7.50 -7.69
CA LYS A 97 -2.81 -7.39 -8.63
C LYS A 97 -3.94 -6.65 -7.96
N GLU A 98 -4.22 -5.45 -8.46
CA GLU A 98 -5.18 -4.53 -7.84
C GLU A 98 -6.07 -3.88 -8.91
N ALA A 99 -7.34 -3.65 -8.57
CA ALA A 99 -8.23 -2.82 -9.36
C ALA A 99 -7.87 -1.34 -9.13
N ILE A 100 -6.98 -0.82 -9.93
CA ILE A 100 -6.51 0.55 -9.90
C ILE A 100 -6.85 1.26 -11.21
N GLY A 101 -7.16 2.54 -11.09
CA GLY A 101 -7.35 3.40 -12.25
C GLY A 101 -6.04 3.68 -13.01
N PRO A 102 -6.12 4.50 -14.06
CA PRO A 102 -4.93 4.91 -14.82
C PRO A 102 -3.87 5.54 -13.89
N PRO A 103 -2.60 5.10 -13.97
CA PRO A 103 -1.55 5.63 -13.13
C PRO A 103 -1.25 7.10 -13.43
N ALA A 104 -0.86 7.85 -12.40
CA ALA A 104 -0.30 9.19 -12.56
C ALA A 104 1.14 9.08 -13.08
N THR A 105 1.51 9.92 -14.05
CA THR A 105 2.90 10.04 -14.51
C THR A 105 3.62 11.08 -13.67
N LEU A 106 4.49 10.63 -12.77
CA LEU A 106 5.31 11.49 -11.91
C LEU A 106 6.79 11.41 -12.30
N SER A 107 7.65 12.17 -11.63
CA SER A 107 9.09 12.23 -11.95
C SER A 107 9.80 10.87 -11.81
N VAL A 108 9.27 9.95 -11.03
CA VAL A 108 9.81 8.60 -10.82
C VAL A 108 9.32 7.59 -11.88
N GLY A 109 8.29 7.92 -12.63
CA GLY A 109 7.61 7.06 -13.60
C GLY A 109 6.12 6.93 -13.33
N PRO A 110 5.46 5.87 -13.84
CA PRO A 110 4.07 5.55 -13.54
C PRO A 110 3.89 5.26 -12.03
N VAL A 111 2.94 5.93 -11.38
CA VAL A 111 2.64 5.78 -9.96
C VAL A 111 1.15 5.56 -9.81
N VAL A 112 0.73 4.65 -8.94
CA VAL A 112 -0.68 4.47 -8.60
C VAL A 112 -1.30 5.83 -8.27
N ALA A 113 -2.49 6.10 -8.82
CA ALA A 113 -3.18 7.37 -8.61
C ALA A 113 -3.34 7.67 -7.11
N PHE A 114 -3.38 8.97 -6.76
CA PHE A 114 -3.39 9.41 -5.37
C PHE A 114 -4.50 8.73 -4.54
N GLU A 115 -5.71 8.72 -5.06
CA GLU A 115 -6.89 8.17 -4.40
C GLU A 115 -6.76 6.65 -4.19
N ASP A 116 -6.27 5.93 -5.20
CA ASP A 116 -6.06 4.48 -5.09
C ASP A 116 -4.90 4.17 -4.12
N ALA A 117 -3.81 4.93 -4.17
CA ALA A 117 -2.69 4.75 -3.25
C ALA A 117 -3.11 4.93 -1.79
N VAL A 118 -3.93 5.94 -1.50
CA VAL A 118 -4.50 6.17 -0.17
C VAL A 118 -5.51 5.09 0.19
N GLY A 119 -6.43 4.74 -0.73
CA GLY A 119 -7.43 3.69 -0.50
C GLY A 119 -6.81 2.33 -0.16
N LEU A 120 -5.77 1.92 -0.89
CA LEU A 120 -5.01 0.71 -0.61
C LEU A 120 -4.33 0.74 0.77
N LYS A 121 -3.93 1.91 1.27
CA LYS A 121 -3.38 2.06 2.62
C LYS A 121 -4.46 2.02 3.70
N VAL A 122 -5.65 2.59 3.45
CA VAL A 122 -6.78 2.42 4.38
C VAL A 122 -7.20 0.95 4.45
N ARG A 123 -7.21 0.23 3.32
CA ARG A 123 -7.41 -1.23 3.33
C ARG A 123 -6.36 -1.93 4.19
N ALA A 124 -5.09 -1.58 4.04
CA ALA A 124 -4.03 -2.19 4.85
C ALA A 124 -4.23 -1.92 6.35
N LEU A 125 -4.69 -0.72 6.73
CA LEU A 125 -5.04 -0.41 8.12
C LEU A 125 -6.26 -1.23 8.59
N HIS A 126 -7.31 -1.35 7.76
CA HIS A 126 -8.49 -2.14 8.05
C HIS A 126 -8.17 -3.63 8.23
N ASP A 127 -7.34 -4.20 7.34
CA ASP A 127 -7.13 -5.66 7.29
C ASP A 127 -6.09 -6.14 8.32
N ARG A 128 -5.00 -5.40 8.53
CA ARG A 128 -3.85 -5.85 9.33
C ARG A 128 -3.34 -4.87 10.39
N ALA A 129 -3.56 -3.56 10.21
CA ALA A 129 -3.15 -2.50 11.13
C ALA A 129 -1.69 -2.59 11.62
N ALA A 130 -0.73 -2.72 10.69
CA ALA A 130 0.68 -2.68 11.05
C ALA A 130 1.13 -1.23 11.35
N HIS A 131 2.19 -1.04 12.15
CA HIS A 131 2.74 0.26 12.55
C HIS A 131 2.81 1.28 11.41
N ARG A 132 3.34 0.84 10.25
CA ARG A 132 3.48 1.71 9.07
C ARG A 132 2.13 2.17 8.49
N ASP A 133 1.07 1.38 8.68
CA ASP A 133 -0.23 1.71 8.11
C ASP A 133 -0.85 2.90 8.86
N TYR A 134 -0.69 2.99 10.18
CA TYR A 134 -1.09 4.17 10.97
C TYR A 134 -0.30 5.41 10.58
N ILE A 135 1.02 5.30 10.45
CA ILE A 135 1.90 6.42 10.04
C ILE A 135 1.46 6.95 8.68
N ASP A 136 1.28 6.04 7.71
CA ASP A 136 0.95 6.38 6.33
C ASP A 136 -0.42 7.06 6.24
N ILE A 137 -1.42 6.57 6.99
CA ILE A 137 -2.77 7.14 6.97
C ILE A 137 -2.87 8.41 7.80
N GLN A 138 -2.16 8.53 8.91
CA GLN A 138 -2.08 9.81 9.62
C GLN A 138 -1.53 10.91 8.70
N ALA A 139 -0.49 10.62 7.93
CA ALA A 139 0.05 11.58 6.96
C ALA A 139 -0.99 11.94 5.87
N ALA A 140 -1.70 10.96 5.31
CA ALA A 140 -2.77 11.20 4.34
C ALA A 140 -3.91 12.04 4.94
N SER A 141 -4.21 11.89 6.23
CA SER A 141 -5.27 12.63 6.93
C SER A 141 -5.00 14.14 7.07
N GLN A 142 -3.78 14.59 6.76
CA GLN A 142 -3.48 16.02 6.65
C GLN A 142 -4.09 16.65 5.38
N HIS A 143 -4.46 15.83 4.40
CA HIS A 143 -4.98 16.25 3.10
C HIS A 143 -6.44 15.83 2.89
N LEU A 144 -6.89 14.78 3.55
CA LEU A 144 -8.22 14.17 3.38
C LEU A 144 -8.92 14.03 4.73
N GLY A 145 -10.24 14.26 4.74
CA GLY A 145 -11.06 13.99 5.90
C GLY A 145 -11.26 12.49 6.15
N TRP A 146 -11.60 12.11 7.39
CA TRP A 146 -11.79 10.70 7.75
C TRP A 146 -12.84 9.99 6.88
N ARG A 147 -13.95 10.65 6.55
CA ARG A 147 -15.00 10.06 5.69
C ARG A 147 -14.52 9.84 4.25
N GLU A 148 -13.63 10.68 3.76
CA GLU A 148 -12.99 10.49 2.45
C GLU A 148 -12.05 9.29 2.49
N LEU A 149 -11.22 9.18 3.54
CA LEU A 149 -10.36 8.02 3.77
C LEU A 149 -11.17 6.72 3.83
N GLU A 150 -12.26 6.70 4.60
CA GLU A 150 -13.19 5.56 4.70
C GLU A 150 -13.76 5.18 3.33
N THR A 151 -14.18 6.18 2.55
CA THR A 151 -14.73 5.95 1.21
C THR A 151 -13.67 5.39 0.24
N LEU A 152 -12.46 5.94 0.27
CA LEU A 152 -11.35 5.44 -0.55
C LEU A 152 -10.96 4.01 -0.15
N GLY A 153 -10.87 3.74 1.16
CA GLY A 153 -10.57 2.40 1.66
C GLY A 153 -11.60 1.37 1.26
N ALA A 154 -12.87 1.71 1.36
CA ALA A 154 -13.97 0.79 1.01
C ALA A 154 -13.92 0.34 -0.47
N ARG A 155 -13.44 1.17 -1.39
CA ARG A 155 -13.28 0.82 -2.81
C ARG A 155 -12.32 -0.35 -3.03
N HIS A 156 -11.41 -0.58 -2.10
CA HIS A 156 -10.36 -1.60 -2.20
C HIS A 156 -10.49 -2.70 -1.15
N THR A 157 -11.48 -2.63 -0.26
CA THR A 157 -11.62 -3.55 0.88
C THR A 157 -12.85 -4.44 0.69
N VAL A 158 -12.63 -5.76 0.73
CA VAL A 158 -13.72 -6.73 0.75
C VAL A 158 -14.44 -6.65 2.09
N ALA A 159 -15.78 -6.62 2.05
CA ALA A 159 -16.63 -6.53 3.24
C ALA A 159 -16.24 -5.39 4.19
N PHE A 160 -15.87 -4.22 3.66
CA PHE A 160 -15.47 -3.06 4.47
C PHE A 160 -16.48 -2.77 5.58
N SER A 161 -15.98 -2.60 6.79
CA SER A 161 -16.78 -2.33 7.99
C SER A 161 -16.16 -1.18 8.79
N LEU A 162 -16.96 -0.15 9.08
CA LEU A 162 -16.55 0.91 10.00
C LEU A 162 -16.27 0.37 11.40
N GLY A 163 -16.98 -0.68 11.84
CA GLY A 163 -16.75 -1.31 13.14
C GLY A 163 -15.36 -1.93 13.21
N GLU A 164 -14.97 -2.70 12.19
CA GLU A 164 -13.63 -3.29 12.09
C GLU A 164 -12.54 -2.23 11.98
N LEU A 165 -12.76 -1.19 11.19
CA LEU A 165 -11.81 -0.07 11.11
C LEU A 165 -11.64 0.60 12.49
N ALA A 166 -12.73 0.81 13.25
CA ALA A 166 -12.66 1.36 14.59
C ALA A 166 -11.89 0.43 15.56
N ASP A 167 -12.13 -0.89 15.47
CA ASP A 167 -11.39 -1.87 16.28
C ASP A 167 -9.89 -1.82 15.96
N ARG A 168 -9.52 -1.73 14.68
CA ARG A 168 -8.12 -1.57 14.26
C ARG A 168 -7.52 -0.27 14.76
N LEU A 169 -8.25 0.84 14.66
CA LEU A 169 -7.78 2.13 15.17
C LEU A 169 -7.54 2.08 16.68
N GLY A 170 -8.41 1.41 17.45
CA GLY A 170 -8.25 1.24 18.90
C GLY A 170 -7.07 0.32 19.28
N ALA A 171 -6.70 -0.62 18.42
CA ALA A 171 -5.62 -1.56 18.70
C ALA A 171 -4.20 -0.93 18.62
N ILE A 172 -4.06 0.35 18.29
CA ILE A 172 -2.75 1.00 18.22
C ILE A 172 -2.00 0.95 19.57
N ASP A 173 -2.71 0.99 20.69
CA ASP A 173 -2.12 0.92 22.03
C ASP A 173 -1.50 -0.45 22.37
N GLU A 174 -1.78 -1.48 21.57
CA GLU A 174 -1.22 -2.82 21.73
C GLU A 174 0.12 -2.97 20.97
N LEU A 175 0.47 -1.99 20.13
CA LEU A 175 1.68 -2.01 19.32
C LEU A 175 2.88 -1.50 20.11
N ASP A 176 4.05 -2.07 19.86
CA ASP A 176 5.28 -1.68 20.53
C ASP A 176 5.85 -0.36 19.99
N ASP A 177 6.31 0.50 20.89
CA ASP A 177 6.89 1.80 20.54
C ASP A 177 8.23 1.68 19.82
N GLU A 178 9.01 0.60 20.07
CA GLU A 178 10.33 0.41 19.48
C GLU A 178 10.24 0.32 17.96
N THR A 179 9.19 -0.34 17.46
CA THR A 179 8.94 -0.41 16.03
C THR A 179 8.59 0.96 15.43
N PHE A 180 7.79 1.78 16.10
CA PHE A 180 7.54 3.17 15.66
C PHE A 180 8.82 4.00 15.63
N VAL A 181 9.67 3.89 16.65
CA VAL A 181 11.00 4.52 16.70
C VAL A 181 11.86 4.07 15.53
N SER A 182 11.81 2.78 15.14
CA SER A 182 12.55 2.27 13.97
C SER A 182 12.12 2.90 12.64
N TYR A 183 10.89 3.44 12.58
CA TYR A 183 10.39 4.27 11.47
C TYR A 183 10.75 5.76 11.60
N GLY A 184 11.48 6.15 12.64
CA GLY A 184 11.96 7.52 12.87
C GLY A 184 11.00 8.41 13.66
N LEU A 185 9.98 7.85 14.33
CA LEU A 185 9.09 8.61 15.20
C LEU A 185 9.78 8.88 16.55
N THR A 186 9.53 10.06 17.10
CA THR A 186 9.85 10.39 18.50
C THR A 186 8.68 10.02 19.39
N ASP A 187 8.89 9.93 20.72
CA ASP A 187 7.83 9.66 21.71
C ASP A 187 6.68 10.66 21.58
N ALA A 188 6.97 11.93 21.26
CA ALA A 188 5.94 12.94 21.02
C ALA A 188 5.11 12.62 19.77
N HIS A 189 5.74 12.18 18.68
CA HIS A 189 5.03 11.77 17.46
C HIS A 189 4.19 10.51 17.69
N ILE A 190 4.69 9.54 18.47
CA ILE A 190 3.94 8.32 18.83
C ILE A 190 2.70 8.71 19.64
N SER A 191 2.86 9.56 20.66
CA SER A 191 1.72 10.04 21.47
C SER A 191 0.68 10.78 20.62
N GLU A 192 1.12 11.58 19.63
CA GLU A 192 0.22 12.27 18.70
C GLU A 192 -0.51 11.29 17.76
N LEU A 193 0.19 10.26 17.27
CA LEU A 193 -0.37 9.21 16.43
C LEU A 193 -1.45 8.42 17.17
N ILE A 194 -1.18 8.01 18.42
CA ILE A 194 -2.15 7.33 19.29
C ILE A 194 -3.37 8.22 19.53
N ALA A 195 -3.16 9.48 19.89
CA ALA A 195 -4.25 10.42 20.11
C ALA A 195 -5.07 10.70 18.84
N TRP A 196 -4.43 10.72 17.66
CA TRP A 196 -5.12 10.84 16.38
C TRP A 196 -5.98 9.62 16.09
N SER A 197 -5.45 8.42 16.29
CA SER A 197 -6.16 7.16 16.09
C SER A 197 -7.39 7.06 17.00
N ALA A 198 -7.23 7.37 18.29
CA ALA A 198 -8.32 7.36 19.27
C ALA A 198 -9.44 8.36 18.93
N ARG A 199 -9.10 9.54 18.37
CA ARG A 199 -10.12 10.51 17.94
C ARG A 199 -10.92 10.00 16.75
N TRP A 200 -10.30 9.34 15.79
CA TRP A 200 -10.99 8.77 14.65
C TRP A 200 -11.86 7.58 15.06
N GLU A 201 -11.33 6.68 15.88
CA GLU A 201 -12.11 5.59 16.49
C GLU A 201 -13.37 6.13 17.19
N ALA A 202 -13.21 7.10 18.07
CA ALA A 202 -14.33 7.69 18.81
C ALA A 202 -15.38 8.34 17.88
N ASP A 203 -14.94 8.98 16.80
CA ASP A 203 -15.85 9.53 15.78
C ASP A 203 -16.64 8.42 15.09
N ILE A 204 -15.99 7.34 14.64
CA ILE A 204 -16.68 6.20 14.01
C ILE A 204 -17.70 5.59 14.99
N ARG A 205 -17.29 5.28 16.21
CA ARG A 205 -18.19 4.66 17.21
C ARG A 205 -19.39 5.53 17.53
N ARG A 206 -19.21 6.85 17.63
CA ARG A 206 -20.32 7.80 17.82
C ARG A 206 -21.29 7.74 16.63
N ARG A 207 -20.78 7.71 15.39
CA ARG A 207 -21.61 7.63 14.17
C ARG A 207 -22.39 6.33 14.10
N LEU A 208 -21.75 5.21 14.40
CA LEU A 208 -22.40 3.89 14.45
C LEU A 208 -23.49 3.85 15.53
N ALA A 209 -23.24 4.42 16.71
CA ALA A 209 -24.25 4.52 17.78
C ALA A 209 -25.47 5.38 17.38
N ASN A 210 -25.29 6.32 16.46
CA ASN A 210 -26.36 7.13 15.89
C ASN A 210 -27.04 6.47 14.65
N GLY A 211 -26.71 5.22 14.35
CA GLY A 211 -27.30 4.45 13.25
C GLY A 211 -26.75 4.80 11.86
N GLU A 212 -25.62 5.51 11.80
CA GLU A 212 -24.95 5.76 10.51
C GLU A 212 -24.35 4.46 9.98
N THR A 213 -24.55 4.20 8.69
CA THR A 213 -23.87 3.12 7.97
C THR A 213 -22.68 3.70 7.21
N GLY A 214 -21.55 2.99 7.23
CA GLY A 214 -20.35 3.38 6.48
C GLY A 214 -20.50 3.21 4.96
N PRO A 215 -19.46 3.56 4.21
CA PRO A 215 -19.42 3.23 2.79
C PRO A 215 -19.46 1.72 2.60
N THR A 216 -20.05 1.28 1.48
CA THR A 216 -20.11 -0.14 1.12
C THR A 216 -18.77 -0.56 0.53
N GLY A 217 -18.18 -1.61 1.10
CA GLY A 217 -17.02 -2.28 0.54
C GLY A 217 -17.33 -3.20 -0.63
N ILE A 218 -16.32 -3.90 -1.11
CA ILE A 218 -16.46 -4.94 -2.12
C ILE A 218 -17.23 -6.11 -1.46
N PRO A 219 -18.19 -6.75 -2.16
CA PRO A 219 -18.85 -7.95 -1.63
C PRO A 219 -17.85 -9.05 -1.25
N ASP A 220 -18.17 -9.86 -0.24
CA ASP A 220 -17.27 -10.89 0.29
C ASP A 220 -16.85 -11.96 -0.74
N ASP A 221 -17.73 -12.23 -1.71
CA ASP A 221 -17.46 -13.11 -2.86
C ASP A 221 -16.88 -12.36 -4.09
N GLY A 222 -16.54 -11.09 -3.91
CA GLY A 222 -16.30 -10.15 -5.01
C GLY A 222 -14.86 -9.92 -5.42
N TRP A 223 -13.89 -10.72 -4.95
CA TRP A 223 -12.49 -10.48 -5.33
C TRP A 223 -12.24 -10.65 -6.83
N ASP A 224 -12.85 -11.63 -7.47
CA ASP A 224 -12.73 -11.79 -8.93
C ASP A 224 -13.41 -10.61 -9.63
N THR A 225 -14.61 -10.23 -9.16
CA THR A 225 -15.32 -9.05 -9.67
C THR A 225 -14.54 -7.76 -9.43
N TYR A 226 -13.86 -7.62 -8.27
CA TYR A 226 -13.00 -6.47 -7.97
C TYR A 226 -11.86 -6.32 -8.99
N LEU A 227 -11.22 -7.43 -9.35
CA LEU A 227 -10.12 -7.40 -10.33
C LEU A 227 -10.60 -7.16 -11.77
N ASP A 228 -11.89 -7.39 -12.04
CA ASP A 228 -12.52 -7.11 -13.34
C ASP A 228 -13.00 -5.65 -13.47
N LEU A 229 -12.94 -4.85 -12.40
CA LEU A 229 -13.33 -3.43 -12.41
C LEU A 229 -12.25 -2.49 -12.97
N ALA A 230 -11.06 -2.98 -13.31
CA ALA A 230 -9.89 -2.18 -13.67
C ALA A 230 -9.73 -2.00 -15.19
#